data_3ccf51eb08753957d82019af97cd6170
#
_entry.id   3ccf51eb08753957d82019af97cd6170
#
_cell.length_a   1.000
_cell.length_b   1.000
_cell.length_c   1.000
_cell.angle_alpha   90.00
_cell.angle_beta   90.00
_cell.angle_gamma   90.00
#
_symmetry.space_group_name_H-M   'P 1'
#
loop_
_entity.id
_entity.type
_entity.pdbx_description
1 polymer ?
#
loop_
_entity_poly.entity_id
_entity_poly.type
_entity_poly.pdbx_seq_one_letter_code
_entity_poly.pdbx_strand_id
1 'polypeptide(L)'
;MSKVIGIDLGTTNSCVATIENGEAVVIANAEGARTTPSVVAFAKDGGERLIGVTAKRQAVTNSQRTLLSVKRHMGTDWNTNIDDKEYTPQEISAFILQKLKSDAEAYLGAEVKQAVITCPAYFTDAQRTATKDAGRIAGLEVLRIINEPTAAALAYGVDKEDDQTILVYDLGGGTFDVSILEIYQVDGQPQIEVKATAGNNKLGGDDFDEQVIDWLVKEFKKDTGIDLSKDLTAMSRLKEAAEKAKIELSGTQQTQINLPFITMVDGQPEHLDITLTRAKFENLIAKLIEKTMTPTRQAMKDAGVKKGDVDKVILVGGSTRVPAVQEAVEKEAGKSPYKGINPDEAVAMGAALQAGIIAGDEGVSDVLLLDVTPLTLGIETLGGVMTTMIERNT
;
A
#
# COMPACT_ATOMS: atom_id res chain seq x y z
N MET A 1 -2.27 -25.93 17.85
CA MET A 1 -1.36 -24.78 17.84
C MET A 1 -2.14 -23.55 17.40
N SER A 2 -1.87 -22.38 17.98
CA SER A 2 -2.45 -21.12 17.50
C SER A 2 -1.95 -20.88 16.08
N LYS A 3 -2.87 -20.55 15.16
CA LYS A 3 -2.49 -20.22 13.78
C LYS A 3 -1.89 -18.82 13.74
N VAL A 4 -0.82 -18.65 12.97
CA VAL A 4 -0.17 -17.37 12.72
C VAL A 4 -0.53 -16.90 11.31
N ILE A 5 -0.77 -15.61 11.13
CA ILE A 5 -1.12 -15.03 9.84
C ILE A 5 -0.13 -13.93 9.44
N GLY A 6 0.00 -13.73 8.14
CA GLY A 6 0.69 -12.57 7.56
C GLY A 6 -0.31 -11.56 7.05
N ILE A 7 -0.10 -10.29 7.39
CA ILE A 7 -1.00 -9.21 6.99
C ILE A 7 -0.21 -8.12 6.26
N ASP A 8 -0.67 -7.80 5.07
CA ASP A 8 -0.37 -6.54 4.39
C ASP A 8 -1.43 -5.50 4.79
N LEU A 9 -1.04 -4.54 5.63
CA LEU A 9 -1.90 -3.42 6.01
C LEU A 9 -1.67 -2.26 5.03
N GLY A 10 -2.29 -2.34 3.85
CA GLY A 10 -2.11 -1.34 2.79
C GLY A 10 -2.90 -0.04 3.00
N THR A 11 -2.52 1.02 2.30
CA THR A 11 -3.21 2.33 2.35
C THR A 11 -4.61 2.24 1.76
N THR A 12 -4.76 1.60 0.61
CA THR A 12 -6.03 1.49 -0.14
C THR A 12 -6.68 0.13 0.06
N ASN A 13 -5.91 -0.94 -0.02
CA ASN A 13 -6.36 -2.31 0.18
C ASN A 13 -5.40 -3.03 1.12
N SER A 14 -5.96 -3.93 1.92
CA SER A 14 -5.21 -4.84 2.80
C SER A 14 -5.42 -6.28 2.37
N CYS A 15 -4.47 -7.14 2.69
CA CYS A 15 -4.48 -8.54 2.32
C CYS A 15 -4.03 -9.40 3.51
N VAL A 16 -4.57 -10.60 3.64
CA VAL A 16 -4.18 -11.55 4.69
C VAL A 16 -3.86 -12.90 4.07
N ALA A 17 -2.81 -13.54 4.55
CA ALA A 17 -2.36 -14.85 4.11
C ALA A 17 -1.95 -15.74 5.30
N THR A 18 -1.92 -17.02 5.05
CA THR A 18 -1.48 -18.06 6.02
C THR A 18 -0.58 -19.06 5.33
N ILE A 19 0.04 -19.97 6.10
CA ILE A 19 0.77 -21.10 5.56
C ILE A 19 -0.12 -22.34 5.57
N GLU A 20 -0.21 -22.99 4.43
CA GLU A 20 -0.85 -24.29 4.23
C GLU A 20 0.09 -25.23 3.47
N ASN A 21 0.40 -26.37 4.06
CA ASN A 21 1.31 -27.37 3.46
C ASN A 21 2.67 -26.79 3.02
N GLY A 22 3.21 -25.82 3.76
CA GLY A 22 4.48 -25.18 3.46
C GLY A 22 4.42 -24.03 2.46
N GLU A 23 3.24 -23.73 1.90
CA GLU A 23 3.03 -22.66 0.91
C GLU A 23 2.21 -21.51 1.50
N ALA A 24 2.51 -20.28 1.08
CA ALA A 24 1.73 -19.11 1.45
C ALA A 24 0.44 -19.05 0.63
N VAL A 25 -0.70 -18.99 1.31
CA VAL A 25 -2.04 -18.95 0.72
C VAL A 25 -2.76 -17.69 1.15
N VAL A 26 -3.20 -16.90 0.19
CA VAL A 26 -4.03 -15.71 0.47
C VAL A 26 -5.44 -16.12 0.85
N ILE A 27 -5.92 -15.62 1.98
CA ILE A 27 -7.25 -15.86 2.50
C ILE A 27 -8.23 -14.89 1.84
N ALA A 28 -9.29 -15.44 1.22
CA ALA A 28 -10.40 -14.62 0.72
C ALA A 28 -11.23 -14.08 1.89
N ASN A 29 -11.68 -12.85 1.78
CA ASN A 29 -12.59 -12.25 2.77
C ASN A 29 -14.01 -12.82 2.66
N ALA A 30 -14.90 -12.44 3.58
CA ALA A 30 -16.29 -12.89 3.61
C ALA A 30 -17.08 -12.55 2.33
N GLU A 31 -16.64 -11.54 1.58
CA GLU A 31 -17.20 -11.12 0.29
C GLU A 31 -16.61 -11.88 -0.90
N GLY A 32 -15.69 -12.82 -0.67
CA GLY A 32 -15.03 -13.65 -1.69
C GLY A 32 -13.86 -12.96 -2.41
N ALA A 33 -13.46 -11.77 -2.00
CA ALA A 33 -12.31 -11.06 -2.58
C ALA A 33 -11.01 -11.42 -1.84
N ARG A 34 -9.89 -11.40 -2.55
CA ARG A 34 -8.56 -11.70 -2.00
C ARG A 34 -7.90 -10.48 -1.33
N THR A 35 -8.44 -9.30 -1.56
CA THR A 35 -8.06 -8.06 -0.87
C THR A 35 -9.28 -7.39 -0.26
N THR A 36 -9.07 -6.66 0.82
CA THR A 36 -10.11 -5.93 1.55
C THR A 36 -9.80 -4.44 1.50
N PRO A 37 -10.71 -3.59 1.02
CA PRO A 37 -10.50 -2.14 1.06
C PRO A 37 -10.17 -1.64 2.47
N SER A 38 -9.13 -0.84 2.61
CA SER A 38 -8.72 -0.23 3.89
C SER A 38 -9.61 0.98 4.21
N VAL A 39 -10.91 0.73 4.30
CA VAL A 39 -11.96 1.74 4.48
C VAL A 39 -12.77 1.39 5.71
N VAL A 40 -13.00 2.39 6.57
CA VAL A 40 -13.85 2.28 7.76
C VAL A 40 -14.93 3.35 7.69
N ALA A 41 -16.18 2.98 7.91
CA ALA A 41 -17.29 3.90 7.98
C ALA A 41 -18.13 3.67 9.24
N PHE A 42 -18.73 4.76 9.71
CA PHE A 42 -19.65 4.74 10.86
C PHE A 42 -21.07 5.03 10.36
N ALA A 43 -21.99 4.12 10.63
CA ALA A 43 -23.40 4.28 10.24
C ALA A 43 -23.99 5.57 10.83
N LYS A 44 -24.96 6.18 10.12
CA LYS A 44 -25.55 7.45 10.55
C LYS A 44 -26.34 7.35 11.86
N ASP A 45 -26.82 6.17 12.18
CA ASP A 45 -27.65 5.90 13.36
C ASP A 45 -26.83 5.56 14.62
N GLY A 46 -25.53 5.83 14.60
CA GLY A 46 -24.64 5.74 15.78
C GLY A 46 -24.29 4.33 16.25
N GLY A 47 -24.59 3.29 15.49
CA GLY A 47 -24.47 1.90 15.98
C GLY A 47 -23.39 1.06 15.32
N GLU A 48 -23.39 0.93 14.04
CA GLU A 48 -22.57 -0.06 13.33
C GLU A 48 -21.35 0.54 12.66
N ARG A 49 -20.21 -0.14 12.80
CA ARG A 49 -19.00 0.14 12.02
C ARG A 49 -18.99 -0.77 10.79
N LEU A 50 -18.87 -0.18 9.63
CA LEU A 50 -18.69 -0.86 8.37
C LEU A 50 -17.21 -0.86 8.01
N ILE A 51 -16.69 -1.98 7.51
CA ILE A 51 -15.28 -2.12 7.17
C ILE A 51 -15.17 -2.78 5.80
N GLY A 52 -14.20 -2.37 5.00
CA GLY A 52 -13.93 -2.95 3.70
C GLY A 52 -14.92 -2.53 2.61
N VAL A 53 -15.40 -3.48 1.84
CA VAL A 53 -16.30 -3.25 0.70
C VAL A 53 -17.59 -2.55 1.10
N THR A 54 -18.20 -2.95 2.22
CA THR A 54 -19.44 -2.35 2.74
C THR A 54 -19.25 -0.88 3.10
N ALA A 55 -18.11 -0.53 3.72
CA ALA A 55 -17.74 0.85 4.01
C ALA A 55 -17.49 1.64 2.71
N LYS A 56 -16.76 1.07 1.75
CA LYS A 56 -16.44 1.73 0.48
C LYS A 56 -17.70 2.04 -0.33
N ARG A 57 -18.65 1.12 -0.41
CA ARG A 57 -19.88 1.26 -1.19
C ARG A 57 -20.77 2.44 -0.78
N GLN A 58 -20.77 2.82 0.50
CA GLN A 58 -21.59 3.91 1.01
C GLN A 58 -20.79 5.22 1.18
N ALA A 59 -19.52 5.27 0.77
CA ALA A 59 -18.63 6.41 0.98
C ALA A 59 -19.20 7.71 0.40
N VAL A 60 -19.80 7.69 -0.78
CA VAL A 60 -20.41 8.87 -1.42
C VAL A 60 -21.57 9.45 -0.60
N THR A 61 -22.44 8.60 -0.08
CA THR A 61 -23.63 9.01 0.67
C THR A 61 -23.37 9.32 2.15
N ASN A 62 -22.18 8.94 2.65
CA ASN A 62 -21.76 9.08 4.04
C ASN A 62 -20.29 9.53 4.15
N SER A 63 -19.89 10.47 3.30
CA SER A 63 -18.48 10.85 3.12
C SER A 63 -17.82 11.40 4.39
N GLN A 64 -18.56 12.15 5.22
CA GLN A 64 -18.03 12.73 6.46
C GLN A 64 -17.76 11.68 7.56
N ARG A 65 -18.33 10.49 7.44
CA ARG A 65 -18.21 9.40 8.41
C ARG A 65 -17.50 8.19 7.82
N THR A 66 -16.88 8.33 6.65
CA THR A 66 -16.14 7.29 5.95
C THR A 66 -14.67 7.70 5.83
N LEU A 67 -13.80 6.88 6.38
CA LEU A 67 -12.37 7.16 6.50
C LEU A 67 -11.61 6.27 5.52
N LEU A 68 -10.85 6.93 4.64
CA LEU A 68 -10.00 6.31 3.63
C LEU A 68 -8.55 6.76 3.85
N SER A 69 -7.60 5.94 3.39
CA SER A 69 -6.16 6.26 3.36
C SER A 69 -5.57 6.65 4.72
N VAL A 70 -6.14 6.14 5.82
CA VAL A 70 -5.75 6.50 7.19
C VAL A 70 -4.28 6.14 7.49
N LYS A 71 -3.72 5.14 6.80
CA LYS A 71 -2.30 4.76 6.92
C LYS A 71 -1.35 5.94 6.67
N ARG A 72 -1.73 6.93 5.84
CA ARG A 72 -0.95 8.16 5.61
C ARG A 72 -0.77 9.04 6.85
N HIS A 73 -1.59 8.82 7.89
CA HIS A 73 -1.57 9.55 9.15
C HIS A 73 -0.93 8.77 10.31
N MET A 74 -0.48 7.53 10.07
CA MET A 74 0.20 6.73 11.09
C MET A 74 1.41 7.46 11.67
N GLY A 75 1.56 7.42 13.00
CA GLY A 75 2.66 8.05 13.70
C GLY A 75 2.62 9.59 13.73
N THR A 76 1.48 10.21 13.43
CA THR A 76 1.24 11.65 13.53
C THR A 76 0.17 11.96 14.59
N ASP A 77 -0.01 13.23 14.93
CA ASP A 77 -1.03 13.73 15.86
C ASP A 77 -2.43 13.86 15.21
N TRP A 78 -2.60 13.33 14.01
CA TRP A 78 -3.88 13.34 13.33
C TRP A 78 -4.93 12.54 14.12
N ASN A 79 -6.12 13.08 14.21
CA ASN A 79 -7.29 12.44 14.78
C ASN A 79 -8.56 12.84 14.02
N THR A 80 -9.65 12.13 14.27
CA THR A 80 -10.96 12.46 13.74
C THR A 80 -12.04 12.24 14.80
N ASN A 81 -13.05 13.11 14.80
CA ASN A 81 -14.17 13.01 15.72
C ASN A 81 -15.40 12.44 15.01
N ILE A 82 -15.92 11.32 15.51
CA ILE A 82 -17.16 10.71 15.06
C ILE A 82 -18.03 10.45 16.30
N ASP A 83 -19.24 11.00 16.34
CA ASP A 83 -20.19 10.84 17.43
C ASP A 83 -19.58 11.15 18.81
N ASP A 84 -18.95 12.33 18.93
CA ASP A 84 -18.30 12.84 20.15
C ASP A 84 -17.15 11.95 20.67
N LYS A 85 -16.70 10.97 19.88
CA LYS A 85 -15.52 10.16 20.15
C LYS A 85 -14.40 10.49 19.18
N GLU A 86 -13.23 10.75 19.76
CA GLU A 86 -11.99 10.93 19.00
C GLU A 86 -11.36 9.58 18.66
N TYR A 87 -10.91 9.44 17.42
CA TYR A 87 -10.24 8.26 16.91
C TYR A 87 -8.87 8.59 16.35
N THR A 88 -7.88 7.82 16.74
CA THR A 88 -6.51 7.88 16.20
C THR A 88 -6.34 7.01 14.95
N PRO A 89 -5.28 7.21 14.15
CA PRO A 89 -4.98 6.34 13.01
C PRO A 89 -4.84 4.87 13.41
N GLN A 90 -4.26 4.60 14.59
CA GLN A 90 -4.07 3.26 15.12
C GLN A 90 -5.40 2.56 15.41
N GLU A 91 -6.37 3.26 16.02
CA GLU A 91 -7.69 2.71 16.30
C GLU A 91 -8.46 2.41 15.02
N ILE A 92 -8.41 3.32 14.03
CA ILE A 92 -9.07 3.08 12.73
C ILE A 92 -8.41 1.92 11.99
N SER A 93 -7.09 1.84 11.98
CA SER A 93 -6.37 0.71 11.37
C SER A 93 -6.64 -0.60 12.10
N ALA A 94 -6.83 -0.56 13.41
CA ALA A 94 -7.20 -1.74 14.20
C ALA A 94 -8.54 -2.33 13.79
N PHE A 95 -9.52 -1.53 13.36
CA PHE A 95 -10.79 -2.05 12.84
C PHE A 95 -10.60 -2.84 11.55
N ILE A 96 -9.69 -2.40 10.67
CA ILE A 96 -9.32 -3.14 9.46
C ILE A 96 -8.66 -4.46 9.84
N LEU A 97 -7.70 -4.43 10.77
CA LEU A 97 -7.01 -5.63 11.25
C LEU A 97 -7.97 -6.62 11.94
N GLN A 98 -8.97 -6.13 12.69
CA GLN A 98 -10.03 -6.98 13.28
C GLN A 98 -10.86 -7.69 12.20
N LYS A 99 -11.20 -7.01 11.10
CA LYS A 99 -11.90 -7.62 9.97
C LYS A 99 -11.05 -8.73 9.34
N LEU A 100 -9.77 -8.45 9.05
CA LEU A 100 -8.84 -9.44 8.47
C LEU A 100 -8.64 -10.64 9.40
N LYS A 101 -8.51 -10.40 10.70
CA LYS A 101 -8.46 -11.44 11.72
C LYS A 101 -9.71 -12.32 11.70
N SER A 102 -10.90 -11.71 11.69
CA SER A 102 -12.16 -12.42 11.66
C SER A 102 -12.34 -13.25 10.39
N ASP A 103 -11.95 -12.71 9.24
CA ASP A 103 -11.97 -13.46 7.96
C ASP A 103 -11.01 -14.64 8.01
N ALA A 104 -9.82 -14.47 8.59
CA ALA A 104 -8.84 -15.54 8.76
C ALA A 104 -9.35 -16.62 9.73
N GLU A 105 -9.97 -16.26 10.85
CA GLU A 105 -10.57 -17.19 11.79
C GLU A 105 -11.72 -18.01 11.17
N ALA A 106 -12.55 -17.34 10.36
CA ALA A 106 -13.63 -18.02 9.62
C ALA A 106 -13.09 -19.04 8.60
N TYR A 107 -12.03 -18.67 7.88
CA TYR A 107 -11.38 -19.54 6.91
C TYR A 107 -10.66 -20.73 7.57
N LEU A 108 -9.90 -20.47 8.63
CA LEU A 108 -9.09 -21.47 9.32
C LEU A 108 -9.90 -22.37 10.27
N GLY A 109 -11.11 -21.96 10.64
CA GLY A 109 -11.92 -22.65 11.65
C GLY A 109 -11.27 -22.64 13.05
N ALA A 110 -10.39 -21.70 13.34
CA ALA A 110 -9.61 -21.62 14.58
C ALA A 110 -9.33 -20.17 14.96
N GLU A 111 -9.12 -19.92 16.26
CA GLU A 111 -8.74 -18.62 16.79
C GLU A 111 -7.35 -18.21 16.29
N VAL A 112 -7.21 -16.96 15.85
CA VAL A 112 -5.96 -16.35 15.43
C VAL A 112 -5.52 -15.33 16.47
N LYS A 113 -4.37 -15.56 17.08
CA LYS A 113 -3.81 -14.69 18.14
C LYS A 113 -2.57 -13.93 17.71
N GLN A 114 -1.86 -14.42 16.71
CA GLN A 114 -0.53 -13.94 16.35
C GLN A 114 -0.47 -13.55 14.88
N ALA A 115 0.26 -12.48 14.58
CA ALA A 115 0.46 -12.02 13.22
C ALA A 115 1.84 -11.41 12.98
N VAL A 116 2.32 -11.51 11.74
CA VAL A 116 3.34 -10.64 11.18
C VAL A 116 2.60 -9.59 10.35
N ILE A 117 2.87 -8.32 10.59
CA ILE A 117 2.23 -7.19 9.90
C ILE A 117 3.29 -6.41 9.12
N THR A 118 2.96 -5.96 7.92
CA THR A 118 3.89 -5.20 7.09
C THR A 118 3.76 -3.70 7.29
N CYS A 119 4.80 -2.98 6.96
CA CYS A 119 4.80 -1.53 6.82
C CYS A 119 5.73 -1.11 5.68
N PRO A 120 5.56 0.10 5.12
CA PRO A 120 6.51 0.66 4.18
C PRO A 120 7.94 0.66 4.72
N ALA A 121 8.92 0.37 3.86
CA ALA A 121 10.32 0.34 4.28
C ALA A 121 10.79 1.70 4.81
N TYR A 122 10.28 2.78 4.23
CA TYR A 122 10.66 4.16 4.57
C TYR A 122 9.87 4.76 5.75
N PHE A 123 9.09 3.93 6.48
CA PHE A 123 8.41 4.36 7.71
C PHE A 123 9.41 4.69 8.82
N THR A 124 9.14 5.79 9.52
CA THR A 124 9.83 6.17 10.76
C THR A 124 9.51 5.20 11.90
N ASP A 125 10.31 5.24 12.97
CA ASP A 125 10.05 4.43 14.17
C ASP A 125 8.66 4.71 14.79
N ALA A 126 8.24 5.97 14.83
CA ALA A 126 6.89 6.35 15.29
C ALA A 126 5.79 5.69 14.46
N GLN A 127 5.93 5.63 13.12
CA GLN A 127 4.97 5.00 12.23
C GLN A 127 4.95 3.47 12.38
N ARG A 128 6.11 2.84 12.58
CA ARG A 128 6.26 1.41 12.86
C ARG A 128 5.63 1.03 14.19
N THR A 129 5.88 1.82 15.23
CA THR A 129 5.27 1.64 16.56
C THR A 129 3.76 1.77 16.48
N ALA A 130 3.24 2.79 15.80
CA ALA A 130 1.81 2.98 15.58
C ALA A 130 1.16 1.80 14.85
N THR A 131 1.86 1.22 13.85
CA THR A 131 1.39 0.01 13.14
C THR A 131 1.33 -1.20 14.09
N LYS A 132 2.33 -1.39 14.93
CA LYS A 132 2.35 -2.44 15.95
C LYS A 132 1.23 -2.26 16.99
N ASP A 133 0.98 -1.03 17.41
CA ASP A 133 -0.09 -0.71 18.35
C ASP A 133 -1.47 -0.95 17.76
N ALA A 134 -1.68 -0.65 16.47
CA ALA A 134 -2.91 -1.01 15.77
C ALA A 134 -3.17 -2.54 15.82
N GLY A 135 -2.14 -3.37 15.64
CA GLY A 135 -2.23 -4.82 15.79
C GLY A 135 -2.64 -5.23 17.20
N ARG A 136 -2.05 -4.63 18.23
CA ARG A 136 -2.40 -4.89 19.64
C ARG A 136 -3.83 -4.48 19.97
N ILE A 137 -4.28 -3.32 19.51
CA ILE A 137 -5.67 -2.85 19.67
C ILE A 137 -6.64 -3.81 18.98
N ALA A 138 -6.24 -4.41 17.84
CA ALA A 138 -7.02 -5.42 17.15
C ALA A 138 -7.07 -6.78 17.87
N GLY A 139 -6.34 -6.96 18.97
CA GLY A 139 -6.26 -8.20 19.73
C GLY A 139 -5.31 -9.24 19.11
N LEU A 140 -4.27 -8.75 18.42
CA LEU A 140 -3.20 -9.57 17.86
C LEU A 140 -1.89 -9.36 18.64
N GLU A 141 -1.20 -10.44 18.95
CA GLU A 141 0.21 -10.41 19.30
C GLU A 141 1.01 -10.23 18.01
N VAL A 142 1.62 -9.05 17.85
CA VAL A 142 2.43 -8.74 16.67
C VAL A 142 3.83 -9.29 16.88
N LEU A 143 4.12 -10.42 16.26
CA LEU A 143 5.41 -11.12 16.37
C LEU A 143 6.54 -10.31 15.74
N ARG A 144 6.26 -9.69 14.58
CA ARG A 144 7.21 -8.87 13.85
C ARG A 144 6.48 -7.83 12.99
N ILE A 145 7.09 -6.66 12.83
CA ILE A 145 6.82 -5.75 11.72
C ILE A 145 7.90 -5.99 10.67
N ILE A 146 7.49 -6.28 9.42
CA ILE A 146 8.39 -6.51 8.29
C ILE A 146 8.17 -5.45 7.22
N ASN A 147 9.23 -5.07 6.51
CA ASN A 147 9.14 -4.11 5.41
C ASN A 147 8.42 -4.74 4.19
N GLU A 148 7.52 -3.98 3.57
CA GLU A 148 6.73 -4.43 2.41
C GLU A 148 7.60 -4.96 1.26
N PRO A 149 8.66 -4.25 0.80
CA PRO A 149 9.51 -4.79 -0.25
C PRO A 149 10.31 -6.02 0.17
N THR A 150 10.69 -6.14 1.45
CA THR A 150 11.36 -7.34 1.99
C THR A 150 10.41 -8.53 2.01
N ALA A 151 9.15 -8.33 2.40
CA ALA A 151 8.12 -9.36 2.34
C ALA A 151 7.87 -9.82 0.90
N ALA A 152 7.75 -8.89 -0.05
CA ALA A 152 7.59 -9.23 -1.46
C ALA A 152 8.79 -10.02 -2.02
N ALA A 153 10.01 -9.66 -1.62
CA ALA A 153 11.22 -10.39 -1.99
C ALA A 153 11.23 -11.81 -1.40
N LEU A 154 10.78 -11.99 -0.17
CA LEU A 154 10.64 -13.29 0.46
C LEU A 154 9.64 -14.18 -0.31
N ALA A 155 8.48 -13.63 -0.67
CA ALA A 155 7.48 -14.34 -1.48
C ALA A 155 8.00 -14.76 -2.87
N TYR A 156 8.91 -13.96 -3.45
CA TYR A 156 9.54 -14.28 -4.72
C TYR A 156 10.69 -15.27 -4.57
N GLY A 157 11.51 -15.12 -3.55
CA GLY A 157 12.85 -15.70 -3.49
C GLY A 157 12.99 -16.97 -2.66
N VAL A 158 11.96 -17.38 -1.92
CA VAL A 158 12.05 -18.50 -0.98
C VAL A 158 12.47 -19.84 -1.64
N ASP A 159 12.17 -19.99 -2.92
CA ASP A 159 12.44 -21.19 -3.72
C ASP A 159 13.55 -20.99 -4.77
N LYS A 160 14.30 -19.89 -4.72
CA LYS A 160 15.37 -19.61 -5.68
C LYS A 160 16.70 -20.16 -5.22
N GLU A 161 17.37 -20.86 -6.13
CA GLU A 161 18.70 -21.49 -5.88
C GLU A 161 19.85 -20.63 -6.40
N ASP A 162 19.60 -19.77 -7.41
CA ASP A 162 20.61 -18.92 -8.03
C ASP A 162 20.75 -17.58 -7.31
N ASP A 163 21.97 -17.08 -7.21
CA ASP A 163 22.26 -15.74 -6.72
C ASP A 163 21.64 -14.69 -7.67
N GLN A 164 20.89 -13.73 -7.12
CA GLN A 164 20.18 -12.70 -7.89
C GLN A 164 20.22 -11.35 -7.19
N THR A 165 20.42 -10.30 -7.99
CA THR A 165 20.16 -8.92 -7.57
C THR A 165 18.76 -8.52 -8.04
N ILE A 166 17.90 -8.17 -7.10
CA ILE A 166 16.51 -7.78 -7.40
C ILE A 166 16.23 -6.33 -7.01
N LEU A 167 15.43 -5.67 -7.84
CA LEU A 167 14.85 -4.39 -7.54
C LEU A 167 13.37 -4.59 -7.25
N VAL A 168 12.95 -4.29 -6.02
CA VAL A 168 11.54 -4.24 -5.65
C VAL A 168 11.08 -2.80 -5.70
N TYR A 169 10.07 -2.53 -6.54
CA TYR A 169 9.46 -1.23 -6.70
C TYR A 169 8.01 -1.31 -6.22
N ASP A 170 7.76 -0.73 -5.06
CA ASP A 170 6.45 -0.74 -4.41
C ASP A 170 5.79 0.63 -4.50
N LEU A 171 4.76 0.72 -5.34
CA LEU A 171 3.93 1.93 -5.48
C LEU A 171 2.49 1.59 -5.13
N GLY A 172 2.16 1.80 -3.87
CA GLY A 172 0.82 1.61 -3.33
C GLY A 172 -0.11 2.80 -3.59
N GLY A 173 -1.18 2.88 -2.81
CA GLY A 173 -2.12 4.01 -2.87
C GLY A 173 -1.56 5.28 -2.23
N GLY A 174 -0.75 5.17 -1.18
CA GLY A 174 -0.30 6.31 -0.39
C GLY A 174 1.20 6.45 -0.19
N THR A 175 1.96 5.41 -0.45
CA THR A 175 3.40 5.34 -0.21
C THR A 175 4.13 4.77 -1.40
N PHE A 176 5.38 5.15 -1.55
CA PHE A 176 6.32 4.64 -2.52
C PHE A 176 7.59 4.18 -1.82
N ASP A 177 8.00 2.94 -2.06
CA ASP A 177 9.26 2.37 -1.64
C ASP A 177 9.99 1.70 -2.80
N VAL A 178 11.30 1.75 -2.77
CA VAL A 178 12.17 1.00 -3.67
C VAL A 178 13.31 0.41 -2.88
N SER A 179 13.54 -0.90 -3.06
CA SER A 179 14.64 -1.62 -2.39
C SER A 179 15.45 -2.41 -3.40
N ILE A 180 16.75 -2.42 -3.20
CA ILE A 180 17.68 -3.30 -3.90
C ILE A 180 18.08 -4.39 -2.92
N LEU A 181 17.88 -5.63 -3.31
CA LEU A 181 18.15 -6.80 -2.50
C LEU A 181 19.03 -7.79 -3.27
N GLU A 182 19.80 -8.55 -2.53
CA GLU A 182 20.49 -9.73 -3.04
C GLU A 182 19.88 -11.00 -2.42
N ILE A 183 19.62 -11.98 -3.27
CA ILE A 183 19.25 -13.35 -2.86
C ILE A 183 20.43 -14.23 -3.17
N TYR A 184 20.92 -15.00 -2.22
CA TYR A 184 22.03 -15.89 -2.39
C TYR A 184 21.97 -17.07 -1.40
N GLN A 185 22.79 -18.09 -1.61
CA GLN A 185 22.83 -19.27 -0.76
C GLN A 185 24.07 -19.26 0.14
N VAL A 186 23.88 -19.55 1.42
CA VAL A 186 24.99 -19.82 2.37
C VAL A 186 24.73 -21.16 3.03
N ASP A 187 25.65 -22.09 2.87
CA ASP A 187 25.54 -23.46 3.41
C ASP A 187 24.24 -24.18 3.05
N GLY A 188 23.69 -23.89 1.85
CA GLY A 188 22.43 -24.47 1.35
C GLY A 188 21.17 -23.83 1.96
N GLN A 189 21.29 -22.70 2.65
CA GLN A 189 20.17 -21.92 3.15
C GLN A 189 20.04 -20.62 2.38
N PRO A 190 18.85 -20.24 1.92
CA PRO A 190 18.62 -19.00 1.23
C PRO A 190 18.77 -17.81 2.18
N GLN A 191 19.47 -16.79 1.71
CA GLN A 191 19.60 -15.51 2.40
C GLN A 191 19.08 -14.40 1.50
N ILE A 192 18.37 -13.46 2.11
CA ILE A 192 17.87 -12.24 1.46
C ILE A 192 18.47 -11.06 2.21
N GLU A 193 19.31 -10.30 1.52
CA GLU A 193 19.98 -9.14 2.08
C GLU A 193 19.52 -7.87 1.37
N VAL A 194 18.98 -6.91 2.11
CA VAL A 194 18.67 -5.58 1.60
C VAL A 194 19.96 -4.78 1.51
N LYS A 195 20.32 -4.34 0.32
CA LYS A 195 21.55 -3.52 0.08
C LYS A 195 21.26 -2.03 0.23
N ALA A 196 20.11 -1.58 -0.19
CA ALA A 196 19.65 -0.22 -0.02
C ALA A 196 18.16 -0.09 -0.17
N THR A 197 17.57 0.87 0.52
CA THR A 197 16.16 1.26 0.36
C THR A 197 16.03 2.78 0.32
N ALA A 198 15.05 3.27 -0.43
CA ALA A 198 14.65 4.66 -0.47
C ALA A 198 13.15 4.75 -0.73
N GLY A 199 12.53 5.90 -0.47
CA GLY A 199 11.10 5.99 -0.65
C GLY A 199 10.51 7.38 -0.43
N ASN A 200 9.18 7.43 -0.46
CA ASN A 200 8.39 8.62 -0.15
C ASN A 200 7.06 8.20 0.49
N ASN A 201 6.89 8.51 1.78
CA ASN A 201 5.71 8.15 2.57
C ASN A 201 4.43 8.94 2.21
N LYS A 202 4.51 9.87 1.26
CA LYS A 202 3.41 10.73 0.83
C LYS A 202 3.27 10.77 -0.70
N LEU A 203 3.52 9.65 -1.37
CA LEU A 203 3.41 9.52 -2.81
C LEU A 203 2.81 8.16 -3.16
N GLY A 204 1.72 8.16 -3.94
CA GLY A 204 1.06 6.93 -4.35
C GLY A 204 -0.09 7.16 -5.32
N GLY A 205 -0.92 6.15 -5.51
CA GLY A 205 -2.07 6.16 -6.42
C GLY A 205 -3.14 7.20 -6.07
N ASP A 206 -3.29 7.55 -4.78
CA ASP A 206 -4.20 8.61 -4.35
C ASP A 206 -3.80 9.98 -4.95
N ASP A 207 -2.49 10.22 -5.09
CA ASP A 207 -1.99 11.45 -5.70
C ASP A 207 -2.25 11.45 -7.22
N PHE A 208 -2.28 10.28 -7.87
CA PHE A 208 -2.69 10.15 -9.27
C PHE A 208 -4.17 10.49 -9.43
N ASP A 209 -5.01 10.00 -8.52
CA ASP A 209 -6.44 10.30 -8.50
C ASP A 209 -6.69 11.79 -8.31
N GLU A 210 -5.95 12.46 -7.44
CA GLU A 210 -6.04 13.91 -7.24
C GLU A 210 -5.74 14.70 -8.51
N GLN A 211 -4.76 14.26 -9.34
CA GLN A 211 -4.50 14.91 -10.63
C GLN A 211 -5.70 14.80 -11.60
N VAL A 212 -6.40 13.68 -11.57
CA VAL A 212 -7.61 13.48 -12.39
C VAL A 212 -8.75 14.32 -11.83
N ILE A 213 -8.95 14.34 -10.52
CA ILE A 213 -9.99 15.18 -9.87
C ILE A 213 -9.78 16.66 -10.20
N ASP A 214 -8.55 17.16 -10.04
CA ASP A 214 -8.20 18.53 -10.34
C ASP A 214 -8.47 18.90 -11.82
N TRP A 215 -8.18 17.97 -12.71
CA TRP A 215 -8.47 18.15 -14.13
C TRP A 215 -9.98 18.18 -14.38
N LEU A 216 -10.76 17.25 -13.81
CA LEU A 216 -12.22 17.20 -13.94
C LEU A 216 -12.89 18.48 -13.41
N VAL A 217 -12.47 18.95 -12.24
CA VAL A 217 -12.97 20.22 -11.66
C VAL A 217 -12.70 21.41 -12.59
N LYS A 218 -11.49 21.48 -13.17
CA LYS A 218 -11.12 22.56 -14.09
C LYS A 218 -11.91 22.52 -15.40
N GLU A 219 -12.07 21.33 -16.01
CA GLU A 219 -12.84 21.20 -17.26
C GLU A 219 -14.32 21.52 -17.00
N PHE A 220 -14.91 21.01 -15.93
CA PHE A 220 -16.29 21.30 -15.58
C PHE A 220 -16.52 22.81 -15.33
N LYS A 221 -15.58 23.45 -14.60
CA LYS A 221 -15.66 24.90 -14.35
C LYS A 221 -15.50 25.72 -15.64
N LYS A 222 -14.69 25.28 -16.58
CA LYS A 222 -14.52 25.91 -17.88
C LYS A 222 -15.82 25.88 -18.71
N ASP A 223 -16.52 24.74 -18.66
CA ASP A 223 -17.72 24.51 -19.48
C ASP A 223 -18.98 25.13 -18.86
N THR A 224 -19.11 25.08 -17.53
CA THR A 224 -20.32 25.50 -16.81
C THR A 224 -20.16 26.78 -15.98
N GLY A 225 -18.93 27.21 -15.70
CA GLY A 225 -18.62 28.26 -14.75
C GLY A 225 -18.64 27.83 -13.26
N ILE A 226 -18.99 26.58 -12.96
CA ILE A 226 -19.25 26.10 -11.60
C ILE A 226 -18.01 25.44 -11.03
N ASP A 227 -17.70 25.72 -9.78
CA ASP A 227 -16.57 25.14 -9.04
C ASP A 227 -17.04 24.01 -8.12
N LEU A 228 -16.85 22.76 -8.58
CA LEU A 228 -17.24 21.56 -7.84
C LEU A 228 -16.42 21.34 -6.55
N SER A 229 -15.26 21.99 -6.40
CA SER A 229 -14.38 21.78 -5.23
C SER A 229 -15.03 22.17 -3.89
N LYS A 230 -16.13 22.94 -3.93
CA LYS A 230 -16.88 23.38 -2.76
C LYS A 230 -18.04 22.44 -2.38
N ASP A 231 -18.37 21.49 -3.24
CA ASP A 231 -19.45 20.52 -3.02
C ASP A 231 -18.84 19.17 -2.55
N LEU A 232 -19.01 18.86 -1.28
CA LEU A 232 -18.45 17.63 -0.67
C LEU A 232 -18.99 16.35 -1.31
N THR A 233 -20.26 16.35 -1.73
CA THR A 233 -20.87 15.20 -2.40
C THR A 233 -20.30 15.03 -3.80
N ALA A 234 -20.19 16.11 -4.56
CA ALA A 234 -19.55 16.12 -5.87
C ALA A 234 -18.08 15.63 -5.77
N MET A 235 -17.31 16.15 -4.81
CA MET A 235 -15.91 15.75 -4.61
C MET A 235 -15.78 14.27 -4.26
N SER A 236 -16.68 13.72 -3.44
CA SER A 236 -16.68 12.27 -3.13
C SER A 236 -16.96 11.41 -4.37
N ARG A 237 -17.89 11.83 -5.22
CA ARG A 237 -18.20 11.17 -6.50
C ARG A 237 -17.05 11.28 -7.51
N LEU A 238 -16.39 12.45 -7.57
CA LEU A 238 -15.21 12.65 -8.40
C LEU A 238 -14.06 11.74 -7.96
N LYS A 239 -13.86 11.58 -6.66
CA LYS A 239 -12.81 10.69 -6.12
C LYS A 239 -13.02 9.23 -6.53
N GLU A 240 -14.23 8.72 -6.38
CA GLU A 240 -14.59 7.37 -6.81
C GLU A 240 -14.42 7.18 -8.32
N ALA A 241 -14.88 8.16 -9.11
CA ALA A 241 -14.76 8.13 -10.57
C ALA A 241 -13.31 8.21 -11.05
N ALA A 242 -12.46 9.01 -10.40
CA ALA A 242 -11.04 9.13 -10.72
C ALA A 242 -10.28 7.83 -10.44
N GLU A 243 -10.49 7.21 -9.28
CA GLU A 243 -9.90 5.89 -8.95
C GLU A 243 -10.32 4.83 -9.97
N LYS A 244 -11.63 4.77 -10.29
CA LYS A 244 -12.16 3.85 -11.29
C LYS A 244 -11.53 4.08 -12.67
N ALA A 245 -11.45 5.33 -13.11
CA ALA A 245 -10.84 5.69 -14.38
C ALA A 245 -9.35 5.32 -14.44
N LYS A 246 -8.58 5.55 -13.38
CA LYS A 246 -7.18 5.10 -13.26
C LYS A 246 -7.04 3.60 -13.44
N ILE A 247 -7.89 2.81 -12.79
CA ILE A 247 -7.89 1.35 -12.88
C ILE A 247 -8.22 0.90 -14.31
N GLU A 248 -9.29 1.44 -14.91
CA GLU A 248 -9.71 1.10 -16.28
C GLU A 248 -8.64 1.46 -17.32
N LEU A 249 -8.00 2.64 -17.19
CA LEU A 249 -6.95 3.09 -18.11
C LEU A 249 -5.66 2.27 -18.02
N SER A 250 -5.49 1.44 -17.02
CA SER A 250 -4.40 0.45 -17.00
C SER A 250 -4.61 -0.67 -18.02
N GLY A 251 -5.85 -0.95 -18.43
CA GLY A 251 -6.21 -1.96 -19.42
C GLY A 251 -6.73 -1.41 -20.77
N THR A 252 -7.28 -0.17 -20.77
CA THR A 252 -7.92 0.44 -21.95
C THR A 252 -7.22 1.72 -22.39
N GLN A 253 -7.48 2.18 -23.63
CA GLN A 253 -6.90 3.42 -24.18
C GLN A 253 -7.70 4.67 -23.77
N GLN A 254 -8.96 4.51 -23.40
CA GLN A 254 -9.83 5.59 -22.94
C GLN A 254 -10.94 5.04 -22.06
N THR A 255 -11.49 5.90 -21.21
CA THR A 255 -12.67 5.63 -20.41
C THR A 255 -13.60 6.84 -20.39
N GLN A 256 -14.88 6.60 -20.22
CA GLN A 256 -15.88 7.65 -20.09
C GLN A 256 -16.23 7.86 -18.60
N ILE A 257 -16.06 9.07 -18.13
CA ILE A 257 -16.46 9.49 -16.78
C ILE A 257 -17.81 10.15 -16.91
N ASN A 258 -18.88 9.46 -16.49
CA ASN A 258 -20.25 9.93 -16.56
C ASN A 258 -20.83 10.02 -15.14
N LEU A 259 -21.06 11.23 -14.66
CA LEU A 259 -21.62 11.54 -13.35
C LEU A 259 -22.88 12.39 -13.51
N PRO A 260 -24.06 11.76 -13.74
CA PRO A 260 -25.30 12.49 -13.84
C PRO A 260 -25.65 13.14 -12.50
N PHE A 261 -26.30 14.33 -12.57
CA PHE A 261 -26.69 15.10 -11.40
C PHE A 261 -25.51 15.33 -10.43
N ILE A 262 -24.35 15.78 -10.98
CA ILE A 262 -23.16 16.00 -10.17
C ILE A 262 -23.35 17.14 -9.18
N THR A 263 -24.09 18.18 -9.57
CA THR A 263 -24.49 19.30 -8.74
C THR A 263 -25.80 19.92 -9.25
N MET A 264 -26.34 20.88 -8.50
CA MET A 264 -27.54 21.66 -8.84
C MET A 264 -27.20 23.12 -8.89
N VAL A 265 -27.68 23.82 -9.93
CA VAL A 265 -27.53 25.29 -10.07
C VAL A 265 -28.86 25.90 -10.42
N ASP A 266 -29.29 26.87 -9.64
CA ASP A 266 -30.58 27.56 -9.80
C ASP A 266 -31.77 26.58 -9.97
N GLY A 267 -31.70 25.44 -9.27
CA GLY A 267 -32.71 24.38 -9.34
C GLY A 267 -32.63 23.49 -10.59
N GLN A 268 -31.63 23.67 -11.45
CA GLN A 268 -31.37 22.81 -12.60
C GLN A 268 -30.23 21.84 -12.31
N PRO A 269 -30.37 20.56 -12.70
CA PRO A 269 -29.32 19.59 -12.54
C PRO A 269 -28.21 19.77 -13.58
N GLU A 270 -26.96 19.73 -13.13
CA GLU A 270 -25.79 19.71 -13.97
C GLU A 270 -25.18 18.31 -14.00
N HIS A 271 -24.62 17.92 -15.14
CA HIS A 271 -24.06 16.61 -15.40
C HIS A 271 -22.61 16.74 -15.85
N LEU A 272 -21.75 15.84 -15.39
CA LEU A 272 -20.40 15.70 -15.90
C LEU A 272 -20.34 14.46 -16.80
N ASP A 273 -19.99 14.65 -18.05
CA ASP A 273 -19.76 13.58 -19.03
C ASP A 273 -18.53 13.93 -19.87
N ILE A 274 -17.43 13.23 -19.59
CA ILE A 274 -16.14 13.51 -20.22
C ILE A 274 -15.37 12.22 -20.49
N THR A 275 -14.70 12.16 -21.63
CA THR A 275 -13.79 11.06 -21.98
C THR A 275 -12.38 11.40 -21.50
N LEU A 276 -11.79 10.49 -20.73
CA LEU A 276 -10.38 10.54 -20.33
C LEU A 276 -9.60 9.48 -21.15
N THR A 277 -8.63 9.93 -21.93
CA THR A 277 -7.71 9.02 -22.62
C THR A 277 -6.53 8.65 -21.74
N ARG A 278 -5.93 7.45 -21.98
CA ARG A 278 -4.70 7.02 -21.30
C ARG A 278 -3.59 8.05 -21.47
N ALA A 279 -3.37 8.54 -22.70
CA ALA A 279 -2.34 9.55 -22.97
C ALA A 279 -2.54 10.85 -22.14
N LYS A 280 -3.80 11.29 -21.96
CA LYS A 280 -4.10 12.45 -21.12
C LYS A 280 -3.82 12.14 -19.65
N PHE A 281 -4.26 10.98 -19.16
CA PHE A 281 -4.00 10.52 -17.78
C PHE A 281 -2.50 10.45 -17.49
N GLU A 282 -1.73 9.78 -18.34
CA GLU A 282 -0.27 9.64 -18.19
C GLU A 282 0.43 11.00 -18.20
N ASN A 283 -0.06 11.95 -18.98
CA ASN A 283 0.44 13.33 -18.98
C ASN A 283 0.17 14.05 -17.64
N LEU A 284 -1.02 13.83 -17.06
CA LEU A 284 -1.38 14.41 -15.76
C LEU A 284 -0.47 13.90 -14.64
N ILE A 285 -0.11 12.63 -14.66
CA ILE A 285 0.68 11.97 -13.60
C ILE A 285 2.20 11.94 -13.87
N ALA A 286 2.67 12.41 -15.02
CA ALA A 286 4.08 12.30 -15.44
C ALA A 286 5.07 12.83 -14.39
N LYS A 287 4.75 13.96 -13.76
CA LYS A 287 5.58 14.54 -12.70
C LYS A 287 5.62 13.69 -11.42
N LEU A 288 4.55 12.97 -11.12
CA LEU A 288 4.48 12.08 -9.96
C LEU A 288 5.30 10.81 -10.23
N ILE A 289 5.26 10.28 -11.44
CA ILE A 289 6.13 9.16 -11.87
C ILE A 289 7.60 9.59 -11.75
N GLU A 290 7.99 10.77 -12.25
CA GLU A 290 9.39 11.23 -12.13
C GLU A 290 9.83 11.39 -10.66
N LYS A 291 8.92 11.77 -9.75
CA LYS A 291 9.22 11.81 -8.32
C LYS A 291 9.58 10.43 -7.73
N THR A 292 9.12 9.33 -8.33
CA THR A 292 9.52 7.98 -7.91
C THR A 292 10.89 7.60 -8.45
N MET A 293 11.31 8.14 -9.61
CA MET A 293 12.60 7.83 -10.22
C MET A 293 13.79 8.38 -9.42
N THR A 294 13.63 9.49 -8.73
CA THR A 294 14.70 10.06 -7.89
C THR A 294 15.12 9.12 -6.75
N PRO A 295 14.20 8.60 -5.89
CA PRO A 295 14.55 7.59 -4.90
C PRO A 295 15.05 6.28 -5.55
N THR A 296 14.52 5.89 -6.71
CA THR A 296 14.96 4.69 -7.42
C THR A 296 16.43 4.77 -7.81
N ARG A 297 16.86 5.88 -8.42
CA ARG A 297 18.27 6.15 -8.75
C ARG A 297 19.15 6.19 -7.50
N GLN A 298 18.60 6.76 -6.42
CA GLN A 298 19.34 6.84 -5.15
C GLN A 298 19.55 5.45 -4.54
N ALA A 299 18.53 4.59 -4.50
CA ALA A 299 18.66 3.22 -3.99
C ALA A 299 19.65 2.39 -4.82
N MET A 300 19.59 2.48 -6.15
CA MET A 300 20.54 1.82 -7.03
C MET A 300 21.98 2.31 -6.78
N LYS A 301 22.16 3.62 -6.64
CA LYS A 301 23.48 4.21 -6.34
C LYS A 301 24.02 3.76 -4.98
N ASP A 302 23.19 3.77 -3.94
CA ASP A 302 23.59 3.38 -2.58
C ASP A 302 23.94 1.88 -2.51
N ALA A 303 23.26 1.04 -3.29
CA ALA A 303 23.56 -0.37 -3.44
C ALA A 303 24.77 -0.66 -4.38
N GLY A 304 25.31 0.35 -5.06
CA GLY A 304 26.38 0.16 -6.05
C GLY A 304 25.94 -0.51 -7.36
N VAL A 305 24.64 -0.58 -7.61
CA VAL A 305 24.01 -1.27 -8.75
C VAL A 305 23.80 -0.28 -9.90
N LYS A 306 24.19 -0.66 -11.11
CA LYS A 306 24.01 0.12 -12.33
C LYS A 306 22.84 -0.40 -13.14
N LYS A 307 22.40 0.42 -14.10
CA LYS A 307 21.41 -0.02 -15.08
C LYS A 307 21.88 -1.28 -15.81
N GLY A 308 21.05 -2.32 -15.76
CA GLY A 308 21.35 -3.62 -16.37
C GLY A 308 22.00 -4.64 -15.43
N ASP A 309 22.47 -4.24 -14.24
CA ASP A 309 23.02 -5.17 -13.25
C ASP A 309 21.92 -5.90 -12.45
N VAL A 310 20.68 -5.41 -12.55
CA VAL A 310 19.50 -6.01 -11.90
C VAL A 310 19.06 -7.25 -12.66
N ASP A 311 18.95 -8.40 -11.98
CA ASP A 311 18.49 -9.65 -12.58
C ASP A 311 16.96 -9.68 -12.69
N LYS A 312 16.25 -9.17 -11.71
CA LYS A 312 14.79 -9.11 -11.68
C LYS A 312 14.27 -7.77 -11.16
N VAL A 313 13.18 -7.32 -11.75
CA VAL A 313 12.39 -6.19 -11.27
C VAL A 313 11.04 -6.73 -10.81
N ILE A 314 10.73 -6.55 -9.53
CA ILE A 314 9.48 -6.97 -8.91
C ILE A 314 8.64 -5.72 -8.66
N LEU A 315 7.45 -5.71 -9.22
CA LEU A 315 6.47 -4.64 -9.02
C LEU A 315 5.47 -5.02 -7.94
N VAL A 316 5.26 -4.13 -7.00
CA VAL A 316 4.35 -4.28 -5.87
C VAL A 316 3.43 -3.06 -5.78
N GLY A 317 2.22 -3.26 -5.27
CA GLY A 317 1.21 -2.23 -5.16
C GLY A 317 0.41 -1.99 -6.45
N GLY A 318 -0.89 -1.72 -6.29
CA GLY A 318 -1.83 -1.59 -7.40
C GLY A 318 -1.49 -0.50 -8.42
N SER A 319 -0.82 0.58 -8.00
CA SER A 319 -0.42 1.69 -8.87
C SER A 319 0.68 1.32 -9.86
N THR A 320 1.41 0.22 -9.64
CA THR A 320 2.38 -0.32 -10.61
C THR A 320 1.74 -0.96 -11.85
N ARG A 321 0.41 -1.13 -11.84
CA ARG A 321 -0.34 -1.61 -13.01
C ARG A 321 -0.45 -0.55 -14.10
N VAL A 322 -0.21 0.72 -13.79
CA VAL A 322 -0.22 1.82 -14.76
C VAL A 322 0.93 1.64 -15.77
N PRO A 323 0.65 1.57 -17.10
CA PRO A 323 1.67 1.29 -18.11
C PRO A 323 2.86 2.26 -18.06
N ALA A 324 2.62 3.56 -17.92
CA ALA A 324 3.68 4.55 -17.85
C ALA A 324 4.61 4.35 -16.64
N VAL A 325 4.11 3.80 -15.52
CA VAL A 325 4.95 3.42 -14.37
C VAL A 325 5.85 2.25 -14.75
N GLN A 326 5.30 1.21 -15.37
CA GLN A 326 6.08 0.03 -15.80
C GLN A 326 7.18 0.42 -16.80
N GLU A 327 6.86 1.26 -17.77
CA GLU A 327 7.82 1.77 -18.77
C GLU A 327 8.94 2.60 -18.09
N ALA A 328 8.59 3.44 -17.13
CA ALA A 328 9.57 4.24 -16.41
C ALA A 328 10.54 3.38 -15.60
N VAL A 329 10.04 2.36 -14.89
CA VAL A 329 10.86 1.42 -14.12
C VAL A 329 11.75 0.58 -15.03
N GLU A 330 11.20 0.04 -16.12
CA GLU A 330 11.97 -0.72 -17.10
C GLU A 330 13.10 0.11 -17.71
N LYS A 331 12.81 1.36 -18.05
CA LYS A 331 13.80 2.29 -18.57
C LYS A 331 14.91 2.58 -17.57
N GLU A 332 14.59 2.73 -16.29
CA GLU A 332 15.57 3.04 -15.24
C GLU A 332 16.43 1.82 -14.90
N ALA A 333 15.79 0.68 -14.63
CA ALA A 333 16.48 -0.56 -14.24
C ALA A 333 17.19 -1.25 -15.41
N GLY A 334 16.76 -1.00 -16.66
CA GLY A 334 17.27 -1.70 -17.86
C GLY A 334 16.78 -3.15 -17.96
N LYS A 335 15.70 -3.50 -17.24
CA LYS A 335 15.13 -4.84 -17.17
C LYS A 335 13.61 -4.76 -17.12
N SER A 336 12.94 -5.56 -17.92
CA SER A 336 11.47 -5.64 -17.90
C SER A 336 10.96 -6.22 -16.58
N PRO A 337 9.84 -5.71 -16.04
CA PRO A 337 9.25 -6.22 -14.82
C PRO A 337 8.87 -7.71 -14.90
N TYR A 338 9.13 -8.44 -13.82
CA TYR A 338 8.75 -9.83 -13.67
C TYR A 338 7.22 -9.95 -13.47
N LYS A 339 6.58 -10.85 -14.23
CA LYS A 339 5.11 -11.01 -14.23
C LYS A 339 4.61 -12.24 -13.47
N GLY A 340 5.50 -12.98 -12.83
CA GLY A 340 5.17 -14.24 -12.15
C GLY A 340 4.60 -14.07 -10.74
N ILE A 341 4.44 -12.85 -10.23
CA ILE A 341 3.89 -12.58 -8.90
C ILE A 341 2.75 -11.56 -9.01
N ASN A 342 1.72 -11.73 -8.19
CA ASN A 342 0.62 -10.77 -8.12
C ASN A 342 1.02 -9.58 -7.24
N PRO A 343 1.08 -8.34 -7.78
CA PRO A 343 1.52 -7.16 -7.04
C PRO A 343 0.61 -6.77 -5.85
N ASP A 344 -0.63 -7.27 -5.81
CA ASP A 344 -1.57 -7.01 -4.73
C ASP A 344 -1.50 -8.03 -3.59
N GLU A 345 -0.78 -9.15 -3.78
CA GLU A 345 -0.77 -10.29 -2.86
C GLU A 345 0.64 -10.63 -2.32
N ALA A 346 1.67 -10.27 -3.07
CA ALA A 346 3.07 -10.65 -2.78
C ALA A 346 3.50 -10.30 -1.36
N VAL A 347 3.11 -9.12 -0.88
CA VAL A 347 3.47 -8.61 0.44
C VAL A 347 2.83 -9.46 1.56
N ALA A 348 1.54 -9.77 1.45
CA ALA A 348 0.85 -10.62 2.43
C ALA A 348 1.40 -12.04 2.43
N MET A 349 1.71 -12.60 1.26
CA MET A 349 2.33 -13.92 1.13
C MET A 349 3.71 -13.96 1.81
N GLY A 350 4.55 -12.95 1.60
CA GLY A 350 5.85 -12.84 2.26
C GLY A 350 5.72 -12.66 3.78
N ALA A 351 4.73 -11.89 4.24
CA ALA A 351 4.44 -11.77 5.66
C ALA A 351 3.99 -13.12 6.27
N ALA A 352 3.20 -13.92 5.54
CA ALA A 352 2.81 -15.26 5.98
C ALA A 352 3.98 -16.23 6.03
N LEU A 353 4.90 -16.20 5.04
CA LEU A 353 6.14 -16.98 5.07
C LEU A 353 6.98 -16.60 6.30
N GLN A 354 7.17 -15.33 6.58
CA GLN A 354 7.86 -14.87 7.79
C GLN A 354 7.16 -15.33 9.07
N ALA A 355 5.83 -15.33 9.08
CA ALA A 355 5.04 -15.82 10.20
C ALA A 355 5.26 -17.33 10.42
N GLY A 356 5.26 -18.13 9.34
CA GLY A 356 5.55 -19.56 9.38
C GLY A 356 6.96 -19.88 9.86
N ILE A 357 7.97 -19.12 9.39
CA ILE A 357 9.37 -19.25 9.86
C ILE A 357 9.45 -19.02 11.38
N ILE A 358 8.84 -17.94 11.88
CA ILE A 358 8.84 -17.61 13.32
C ILE A 358 8.07 -18.66 14.13
N ALA A 359 6.97 -19.19 13.60
CA ALA A 359 6.17 -20.20 14.27
C ALA A 359 6.79 -21.61 14.20
N GLY A 360 7.79 -21.83 13.35
CA GLY A 360 8.41 -23.13 13.11
C GLY A 360 7.46 -24.08 12.36
N ASP A 361 6.68 -23.56 11.40
CA ASP A 361 5.75 -24.37 10.60
C ASP A 361 6.53 -25.35 9.72
N GLU A 362 6.08 -26.61 9.72
CA GLU A 362 6.69 -27.68 8.89
C GLU A 362 6.56 -27.33 7.39
N GLY A 363 7.66 -27.47 6.66
CA GLY A 363 7.70 -27.24 5.21
C GLY A 363 8.01 -25.81 4.79
N VAL A 364 8.15 -24.87 5.73
CA VAL A 364 8.67 -23.52 5.44
C VAL A 364 10.18 -23.54 5.69
N SER A 365 10.96 -23.25 4.64
CA SER A 365 12.42 -23.16 4.75
C SER A 365 12.83 -21.96 5.59
N ASP A 366 13.80 -22.15 6.49
CA ASP A 366 14.45 -21.03 7.18
C ASP A 366 15.14 -20.13 6.14
N VAL A 367 14.79 -18.85 6.15
CA VAL A 367 15.41 -17.81 5.34
C VAL A 367 15.95 -16.74 6.26
N LEU A 368 17.24 -16.46 6.15
CA LEU A 368 17.82 -15.32 6.87
C LEU A 368 17.50 -14.02 6.14
N LEU A 369 16.77 -13.13 6.80
CA LEU A 369 16.49 -11.78 6.31
C LEU A 369 17.44 -10.80 6.99
N LEU A 370 18.27 -10.12 6.19
CA LEU A 370 19.13 -9.02 6.62
C LEU A 370 18.58 -7.73 6.03
N ASP A 371 18.05 -6.89 6.90
CA ASP A 371 17.45 -5.61 6.49
C ASP A 371 18.29 -4.43 6.96
N VAL A 372 18.08 -3.25 6.37
CA VAL A 372 18.85 -2.03 6.66
C VAL A 372 17.97 -0.97 7.33
N THR A 373 18.61 -0.02 8.00
CA THR A 373 17.90 1.17 8.48
C THR A 373 17.63 2.10 7.29
N PRO A 374 16.37 2.44 6.97
CA PRO A 374 16.05 3.27 5.80
C PRO A 374 16.46 4.74 5.98
N LEU A 375 16.56 5.18 7.24
CA LEU A 375 16.84 6.55 7.64
C LEU A 375 18.06 6.57 8.57
N THR A 376 18.88 7.61 8.47
CA THR A 376 19.95 7.85 9.41
C THR A 376 19.40 8.00 10.84
N LEU A 377 19.94 7.22 11.76
CA LEU A 377 19.63 7.32 13.18
C LEU A 377 20.65 8.20 13.88
N GLY A 378 20.18 9.06 14.75
CA GLY A 378 21.03 9.99 15.47
C GLY A 378 20.43 10.41 16.80
N ILE A 379 21.23 11.13 17.57
CA ILE A 379 20.82 11.74 18.84
C ILE A 379 20.81 13.26 18.70
N GLU A 380 19.80 13.90 19.24
CA GLU A 380 19.78 15.35 19.36
C GLU A 380 20.77 15.79 20.43
N THR A 381 21.68 16.68 20.05
CA THR A 381 22.69 17.26 20.94
C THR A 381 22.41 18.73 21.21
N LEU A 382 23.24 19.37 22.04
CA LEU A 382 23.10 20.76 22.44
C LEU A 382 22.91 21.69 21.22
N GLY A 383 21.87 22.52 21.26
CA GLY A 383 21.54 23.45 20.17
C GLY A 383 20.66 22.86 19.07
N GLY A 384 20.03 21.70 19.27
CA GLY A 384 19.13 21.08 18.29
C GLY A 384 19.86 20.42 17.13
N VAL A 385 21.14 20.11 17.29
CA VAL A 385 21.97 19.47 16.24
C VAL A 385 21.82 17.97 16.33
N MET A 386 21.47 17.32 15.22
CA MET A 386 21.46 15.86 15.10
C MET A 386 22.89 15.35 14.93
N THR A 387 23.34 14.51 15.86
CA THR A 387 24.60 13.77 15.73
C THR A 387 24.30 12.37 15.24
N THR A 388 24.78 12.01 14.07
CA THR A 388 24.60 10.69 13.46
C THR A 388 25.26 9.59 14.29
N MET A 389 24.53 8.50 14.52
CA MET A 389 25.04 7.28 15.17
C MET A 389 25.09 6.11 14.19
N ILE A 390 24.07 5.97 13.34
CA ILE A 390 23.98 4.90 12.32
C ILE A 390 23.52 5.58 11.03
N GLU A 391 24.31 5.45 9.98
CA GLU A 391 23.95 5.99 8.67
C GLU A 391 22.78 5.19 8.05
N ARG A 392 22.01 5.83 7.16
CA ARG A 392 20.99 5.14 6.38
C ARG A 392 21.61 4.03 5.52
N ASN A 393 20.85 2.99 5.29
CA ASN A 393 21.27 1.81 4.53
C ASN A 393 22.46 1.05 5.17
N THR A 394 22.52 1.07 6.52
CA THR A 394 23.45 0.27 7.30
C THR A 394 22.75 -0.95 7.86
#